data_94edfeba6f957e50cd6d22f646201fa9
#
_entry.id   94edfeba6f957e50cd6d22f646201fa9
#
_cell.length_a   1.000
_cell.length_b   1.000
_cell.length_c   1.000
_cell.angle_alpha   90.00
_cell.angle_beta   90.00
_cell.angle_gamma   90.00
#
_symmetry.space_group_name_H-M   'P 1'
#
loop_
_entity.id
_entity.type
_entity.pdbx_description
1 polymer ?
#
loop_
_entity_poly.entity_id
_entity_poly.type
_entity_poly.pdbx_seq_one_letter_code
_entity_poly.pdbx_strand_id
1 'polypeptide(L)'
;KDSKAKSKVIILLTDGTNNKGDISPLTAAEIAKSFGIRVYTIGVGTNGMAPYPYPVGNTVQYVNMPVEIDEKTLTQIAGTTDGNYFRATSNSKLKEVYEEIDKLEKTKLNVKEYSKRDEEYQWFALAAFLCVLLEVLLRNSILKKIP
;
A
#
# COMPACT_ATOMS: atom_id res chain seq x y z
N LYS A 1 6.63 -11.86 -8.16
CA LYS A 1 5.68 -11.40 -9.18
C LYS A 1 4.32 -12.11 -9.09
N ASP A 2 4.30 -13.37 -8.67
CA ASP A 2 3.13 -14.26 -8.77
C ASP A 2 2.33 -14.41 -7.45
N SER A 3 2.52 -13.47 -6.50
CA SER A 3 1.76 -13.50 -5.25
C SER A 3 0.29 -13.18 -5.52
N LYS A 4 -0.60 -14.10 -5.12
CA LYS A 4 -2.07 -13.95 -5.13
C LYS A 4 -2.59 -13.10 -3.95
N ALA A 5 -1.69 -12.46 -3.18
CA ALA A 5 -2.08 -11.63 -2.05
C ALA A 5 -2.92 -10.42 -2.52
N LYS A 6 -4.01 -10.15 -1.80
CA LYS A 6 -4.92 -9.03 -2.07
C LYS A 6 -4.23 -7.66 -1.83
N SER A 7 -3.24 -7.59 -0.95
CA SER A 7 -2.39 -6.42 -0.71
C SER A 7 -0.93 -6.83 -0.58
N LYS A 8 -0.04 -5.97 -1.07
CA LYS A 8 1.42 -6.14 -0.96
C LYS A 8 1.96 -4.89 -0.30
N VAL A 9 2.66 -5.06 0.81
CA VAL A 9 3.16 -3.97 1.63
C VAL A 9 4.62 -4.19 1.97
N ILE A 10 5.41 -3.12 1.91
CA ILE A 10 6.77 -3.05 2.43
C ILE A 10 6.79 -2.07 3.59
N ILE A 11 7.43 -2.42 4.69
CA ILE A 11 7.73 -1.51 5.78
C ILE A 11 9.24 -1.27 5.78
N LEU A 12 9.63 -0.04 5.46
CA LEU A 12 11.02 0.40 5.46
C LEU A 12 11.33 1.09 6.79
N LEU A 13 12.18 0.46 7.59
CA LEU A 13 12.66 0.99 8.86
C LEU A 13 14.11 1.45 8.70
N THR A 14 14.40 2.69 9.04
CA THR A 14 15.75 3.26 8.95
C THR A 14 16.01 4.29 10.03
N ASP A 15 17.27 4.39 10.43
CA ASP A 15 17.79 5.33 11.41
C ASP A 15 18.77 6.36 10.82
N GLY A 16 18.95 6.37 9.50
CA GLY A 16 19.95 7.20 8.84
C GLY A 16 19.51 7.72 7.47
N THR A 17 20.53 8.17 6.73
CA THR A 17 20.43 8.68 5.37
C THR A 17 20.92 7.65 4.35
N ASN A 18 20.40 7.71 3.13
CA ASN A 18 20.90 6.89 2.03
C ASN A 18 22.24 7.45 1.52
N ASN A 19 23.31 6.70 1.68
CA ASN A 19 24.66 7.08 1.28
C ASN A 19 25.36 6.06 0.38
N LYS A 20 24.68 4.97 0.00
CA LYS A 20 25.22 3.90 -0.87
C LYS A 20 24.09 3.24 -1.68
N GLY A 21 24.47 2.63 -2.80
CA GLY A 21 23.58 1.86 -3.67
C GLY A 21 23.55 2.39 -5.10
N ASP A 22 23.37 1.48 -6.06
CA ASP A 22 23.30 1.81 -7.49
C ASP A 22 21.95 2.38 -7.91
N ILE A 23 20.90 2.08 -7.14
CA ILE A 23 19.53 2.55 -7.41
C ILE A 23 19.12 3.53 -6.31
N SER A 24 18.62 4.70 -6.73
CA SER A 24 18.13 5.69 -5.77
C SER A 24 16.87 5.17 -5.05
N PRO A 25 16.66 5.53 -3.77
CA PRO A 25 15.47 5.13 -3.02
C PRO A 25 14.15 5.55 -3.71
N LEU A 26 14.13 6.71 -4.37
CA LEU A 26 12.96 7.19 -5.10
C LEU A 26 12.67 6.33 -6.34
N THR A 27 13.69 5.96 -7.09
CA THR A 27 13.54 5.03 -8.23
C THR A 27 13.01 3.66 -7.76
N ALA A 28 13.51 3.16 -6.63
CA ALA A 28 13.00 1.92 -6.04
C ALA A 28 11.51 2.04 -5.63
N ALA A 29 11.10 3.21 -5.12
CA ALA A 29 9.70 3.49 -4.80
C ALA A 29 8.82 3.52 -6.06
N GLU A 30 9.27 4.10 -7.15
CA GLU A 30 8.55 4.10 -8.44
C GLU A 30 8.36 2.67 -8.97
N ILE A 31 9.39 1.84 -8.86
CA ILE A 31 9.32 0.42 -9.21
C ILE A 31 8.30 -0.30 -8.32
N ALA A 32 8.34 -0.07 -7.01
CA ALA A 32 7.36 -0.65 -6.08
C ALA A 32 5.92 -0.25 -6.45
N LYS A 33 5.70 1.03 -6.77
CA LYS A 33 4.41 1.55 -7.26
C LYS A 33 3.93 0.82 -8.51
N SER A 34 4.82 0.59 -9.50
CA SER A 34 4.46 -0.10 -10.75
C SER A 34 3.99 -1.55 -10.53
N PHE A 35 4.41 -2.18 -9.42
CA PHE A 35 3.95 -3.49 -8.99
C PHE A 35 2.74 -3.46 -8.03
N GLY A 36 2.19 -2.28 -7.77
CA GLY A 36 1.10 -2.10 -6.81
C GLY A 36 1.51 -2.41 -5.36
N ILE A 37 2.80 -2.22 -5.05
CA ILE A 37 3.35 -2.43 -3.71
C ILE A 37 3.34 -1.09 -2.99
N ARG A 38 2.71 -1.04 -1.82
CA ARG A 38 2.71 0.13 -0.95
C ARG A 38 3.90 0.08 0.00
N VAL A 39 4.57 1.22 0.19
CA VAL A 39 5.72 1.32 1.09
C VAL A 39 5.39 2.27 2.24
N TYR A 40 5.38 1.75 3.46
CA TYR A 40 5.37 2.55 4.68
C TYR A 40 6.81 2.79 5.12
N THR A 41 7.15 4.00 5.45
CA THR A 41 8.49 4.37 5.88
C THR A 41 8.47 4.80 7.34
N ILE A 42 9.41 4.29 8.13
CA ILE A 42 9.52 4.59 9.55
C ILE A 42 10.94 5.10 9.83
N GLY A 43 11.07 6.37 10.20
CA GLY A 43 12.31 6.93 10.71
C GLY A 43 12.46 6.63 12.18
N VAL A 44 13.51 5.90 12.56
CA VAL A 44 13.77 5.49 13.96
C VAL A 44 14.92 6.29 14.54
N GLY A 45 14.79 6.68 15.82
CA GLY A 45 15.83 7.36 16.54
C GLY A 45 15.51 8.82 16.82
N THR A 46 16.45 9.52 17.40
CA THR A 46 16.37 10.95 17.73
C THR A 46 17.37 11.72 16.89
N ASN A 47 17.00 12.90 16.40
CA ASN A 47 17.96 13.82 15.84
C ASN A 47 18.87 14.30 16.98
N GLY A 48 20.19 14.32 16.74
CA GLY A 48 21.13 14.75 17.76
C GLY A 48 22.56 14.36 17.42
N MET A 49 23.38 14.32 18.47
CA MET A 49 24.78 13.93 18.36
C MET A 49 24.92 12.49 18.89
N ALA A 50 25.56 11.61 18.12
CA ALA A 50 25.90 10.26 18.56
C ALA A 50 27.41 10.03 18.52
N PRO A 51 27.98 9.26 19.46
CA PRO A 51 29.39 8.92 19.44
C PRO A 51 29.68 7.96 18.28
N TYR A 52 30.46 8.44 17.33
CA TYR A 52 30.92 7.66 16.18
C TYR A 52 32.35 7.20 16.40
N PRO A 53 32.68 5.90 16.21
CA PRO A 53 34.04 5.42 16.35
C PRO A 53 34.90 5.88 15.16
N TYR A 54 35.92 6.67 15.46
CA TYR A 54 36.87 7.15 14.47
C TYR A 54 38.24 6.48 14.70
N PRO A 55 38.79 5.73 13.73
CA PRO A 55 40.10 5.10 13.86
C PRO A 55 41.21 6.15 13.80
N VAL A 56 42.05 6.20 14.85
CA VAL A 56 43.24 7.05 14.91
C VAL A 56 44.45 6.15 15.17
N GLY A 57 45.21 5.84 14.13
CA GLY A 57 46.32 4.90 14.22
C GLY A 57 45.84 3.50 14.68
N ASN A 58 46.40 3.01 15.81
CA ASN A 58 46.01 1.70 16.40
C ASN A 58 44.94 1.82 17.49
N THR A 59 44.32 2.99 17.65
CA THR A 59 43.29 3.23 18.68
C THR A 59 42.01 3.73 18.04
N VAL A 60 40.87 3.57 18.74
CA VAL A 60 39.59 4.12 18.33
C VAL A 60 39.22 5.26 19.28
N GLN A 61 39.01 6.43 18.72
CA GLN A 61 38.42 7.57 19.41
C GLN A 61 36.94 7.73 19.03
N TYR A 62 36.12 8.09 20.01
CA TYR A 62 34.70 8.38 19.77
C TYR A 62 34.53 9.90 19.57
N VAL A 63 34.04 10.28 18.40
CA VAL A 63 33.73 11.65 18.04
C VAL A 63 32.22 11.79 17.93
N ASN A 64 31.66 12.80 18.61
CA ASN A 64 30.23 13.06 18.46
C ASN A 64 29.94 13.62 17.06
N MET A 65 29.14 12.88 16.27
CA MET A 65 28.71 13.28 14.94
C MET A 65 27.19 13.51 14.95
N PRO A 66 26.71 14.50 14.16
CA PRO A 66 25.28 14.70 14.00
C PRO A 66 24.64 13.49 13.32
N VAL A 67 23.56 12.99 13.90
CA VAL A 67 22.72 11.96 13.31
C VAL A 67 21.48 12.64 12.78
N GLU A 68 21.29 12.57 11.47
CA GLU A 68 20.13 13.10 10.78
C GLU A 68 19.41 11.96 10.08
N ILE A 69 18.09 11.95 10.19
CA ILE A 69 17.23 11.06 9.45
C ILE A 69 16.68 11.85 8.26
N ASP A 70 16.82 11.31 7.06
CA ASP A 70 16.31 11.94 5.85
C ASP A 70 14.78 11.76 5.74
N GLU A 71 14.07 12.49 6.61
CA GLU A 71 12.61 12.47 6.65
C GLU A 71 11.98 12.89 5.33
N LYS A 72 12.65 13.77 4.58
CA LYS A 72 12.16 14.26 3.29
C LYS A 72 12.10 13.12 2.27
N THR A 73 13.18 12.38 2.10
CA THR A 73 13.23 11.22 1.19
C THR A 73 12.26 10.14 1.63
N LEU A 74 12.17 9.85 2.94
CA LEU A 74 11.22 8.86 3.48
C LEU A 74 9.77 9.24 3.21
N THR A 75 9.41 10.50 3.38
CA THR A 75 8.07 11.01 3.08
C THR A 75 7.76 10.92 1.59
N GLN A 76 8.72 11.21 0.72
CA GLN A 76 8.56 11.09 -0.73
C GLN A 76 8.35 9.62 -1.16
N ILE A 77 9.14 8.68 -0.63
CA ILE A 77 8.99 7.24 -0.90
C ILE A 77 7.58 6.77 -0.54
N ALA A 78 7.13 7.08 0.69
CA ALA A 78 5.81 6.73 1.16
C ALA A 78 4.71 7.34 0.28
N GLY A 79 4.78 8.64 0.01
CA GLY A 79 3.81 9.35 -0.82
C GLY A 79 3.74 8.83 -2.26
N THR A 80 4.88 8.46 -2.86
CA THR A 80 4.93 7.90 -4.22
C THR A 80 4.16 6.58 -4.31
N THR A 81 4.14 5.78 -3.25
CA THR A 81 3.56 4.42 -3.22
C THR A 81 2.21 4.33 -2.49
N ASP A 82 1.54 5.47 -2.23
CA ASP A 82 0.29 5.57 -1.46
C ASP A 82 0.41 5.00 -0.02
N GLY A 83 1.61 5.03 0.53
CA GLY A 83 1.93 4.73 1.92
C GLY A 83 1.99 5.99 2.78
N ASN A 84 2.44 5.82 4.05
CA ASN A 84 2.61 6.92 5.00
C ASN A 84 4.02 6.86 5.62
N TYR A 85 4.56 8.04 5.95
CA TYR A 85 5.76 8.18 6.76
C TYR A 85 5.38 8.27 8.24
N PHE A 86 6.15 7.59 9.08
CA PHE A 86 6.02 7.63 10.53
C PHE A 86 7.36 7.92 11.19
N ARG A 87 7.30 8.50 12.38
CA ARG A 87 8.47 8.72 13.23
C ARG A 87 8.34 7.90 14.51
N ALA A 88 9.36 7.09 14.83
CA ALA A 88 9.43 6.32 16.06
C ALA A 88 10.68 6.71 16.87
N THR A 89 10.48 7.33 18.01
CA THR A 89 11.57 7.75 18.92
C THR A 89 11.79 6.80 20.10
N SER A 90 10.92 5.78 20.22
CA SER A 90 10.97 4.76 21.28
C SER A 90 10.35 3.45 20.81
N ASN A 91 10.61 2.35 21.53
CA ASN A 91 10.01 1.05 21.22
C ASN A 91 8.49 1.04 21.39
N SER A 92 7.94 1.80 22.34
CA SER A 92 6.49 1.95 22.50
C SER A 92 5.88 2.66 21.30
N LYS A 93 6.52 3.72 20.83
CA LYS A 93 6.09 4.47 19.66
C LYS A 93 6.14 3.61 18.37
N LEU A 94 7.19 2.80 18.24
CA LEU A 94 7.31 1.85 17.12
C LEU A 94 6.15 0.85 17.12
N LYS A 95 5.76 0.32 18.28
CA LYS A 95 4.62 -0.58 18.40
C LYS A 95 3.31 0.10 17.98
N GLU A 96 3.06 1.32 18.42
CA GLU A 96 1.89 2.11 18.00
C GLU A 96 1.84 2.31 16.49
N VAL A 97 2.99 2.59 15.85
CA VAL A 97 3.10 2.72 14.39
C VAL A 97 2.73 1.42 13.67
N TYR A 98 3.18 0.27 14.15
CA TYR A 98 2.78 -1.01 13.54
C TYR A 98 1.29 -1.28 13.67
N GLU A 99 0.68 -0.95 14.82
CA GLU A 99 -0.76 -1.08 15.02
C GLU A 99 -1.56 -0.13 14.11
N GLU A 100 -1.04 1.07 13.85
CA GLU A 100 -1.64 2.03 12.92
C GLU A 100 -1.57 1.54 11.47
N ILE A 101 -0.42 1.03 11.03
CA ILE A 101 -0.26 0.45 9.69
C ILE A 101 -1.23 -0.73 9.49
N ASP A 102 -1.36 -1.61 10.48
CA ASP A 102 -2.30 -2.74 10.43
C ASP A 102 -3.76 -2.26 10.26
N LYS A 103 -4.16 -1.22 11.01
CA LYS A 103 -5.49 -0.62 10.87
C LYS A 103 -5.72 -0.01 9.49
N LEU A 104 -4.72 0.73 8.97
CA LEU A 104 -4.80 1.35 7.64
C LEU A 104 -4.94 0.28 6.53
N GLU A 105 -4.19 -0.81 6.61
CA GLU A 105 -4.26 -1.89 5.62
C GLU A 105 -5.59 -2.65 5.69
N LYS A 106 -6.09 -2.95 6.86
CA LYS A 106 -7.41 -3.59 7.05
C LYS A 106 -8.54 -2.72 6.50
N THR A 107 -8.51 -1.42 6.75
CA THR A 107 -9.51 -0.48 6.24
C THR A 107 -9.50 -0.44 4.71
N LYS A 108 -8.32 -0.35 4.09
CA LYS A 108 -8.17 -0.31 2.62
C LYS A 108 -8.60 -1.62 1.95
N LEU A 109 -8.39 -2.77 2.60
CA LEU A 109 -8.86 -4.08 2.12
C LEU A 109 -10.39 -4.15 2.13
N ASN A 110 -11.03 -3.69 3.21
CA ASN A 110 -12.48 -3.68 3.35
C ASN A 110 -13.14 -2.79 2.28
N VAL A 111 -12.61 -1.60 2.01
CA VAL A 111 -13.12 -0.69 0.97
C VAL A 111 -13.05 -1.34 -0.42
N LYS A 112 -11.96 -2.05 -0.73
CA LYS A 112 -11.84 -2.76 -2.02
C LYS A 112 -12.84 -3.91 -2.17
N GLU A 113 -13.20 -4.58 -1.09
CA GLU A 113 -14.21 -5.65 -1.10
C GLU A 113 -15.61 -5.10 -1.37
N TYR A 114 -15.96 -3.95 -0.80
CA TYR A 114 -17.25 -3.30 -1.03
C TYR A 114 -17.42 -2.72 -2.44
N SER A 115 -16.32 -2.34 -3.11
CA SER A 115 -16.37 -1.83 -4.49
C SER A 115 -16.43 -2.92 -5.57
N LYS A 116 -16.18 -4.19 -5.22
CA LYS A 116 -16.32 -5.33 -6.11
C LYS A 116 -17.68 -6.03 -5.89
N ARG A 117 -18.75 -5.27 -6.09
CA ARG A 117 -20.07 -5.85 -6.25
C ARG A 117 -20.16 -6.36 -7.68
N ASP A 118 -19.97 -7.66 -7.88
CA ASP A 118 -20.31 -8.31 -9.14
C ASP A 118 -21.83 -8.22 -9.28
N GLU A 119 -22.28 -7.31 -10.12
CA GLU A 119 -23.70 -7.12 -10.39
C GLU A 119 -24.19 -8.28 -11.28
N GLU A 120 -24.65 -9.35 -10.65
CA GLU A 120 -25.16 -10.53 -11.35
C GLU A 120 -26.59 -10.35 -11.91
N TYR A 121 -27.16 -9.13 -11.85
CA TYR A 121 -28.51 -8.86 -12.33
C TYR A 121 -28.67 -9.10 -13.86
N GLN A 122 -27.59 -9.12 -14.62
CA GLN A 122 -27.61 -9.24 -16.08
C GLN A 122 -28.30 -10.51 -16.57
N TRP A 123 -28.08 -11.65 -15.87
CA TRP A 123 -28.71 -12.91 -16.20
C TRP A 123 -30.21 -12.91 -15.90
N PHE A 124 -30.61 -12.28 -14.80
CA PHE A 124 -32.02 -12.11 -14.42
C PHE A 124 -32.75 -11.16 -15.36
N ALA A 125 -32.11 -10.07 -15.76
CA ALA A 125 -32.63 -9.11 -16.73
C ALA A 125 -32.83 -9.77 -18.11
N LEU A 126 -31.88 -10.60 -18.56
CA LEU A 126 -31.99 -11.33 -19.80
C LEU A 126 -33.13 -12.36 -19.77
N ALA A 127 -33.29 -13.09 -18.66
CA ALA A 127 -34.38 -14.03 -18.50
C ALA A 127 -35.74 -13.34 -18.50
N ALA A 128 -35.87 -12.21 -17.81
CA ALA A 128 -37.09 -11.39 -17.79
C ALA A 128 -37.43 -10.87 -19.20
N PHE A 129 -36.45 -10.38 -19.92
CA PHE A 129 -36.61 -9.92 -21.31
C PHE A 129 -37.10 -11.03 -22.24
N LEU A 130 -36.52 -12.24 -22.14
CA LEU A 130 -36.96 -13.40 -22.92
C LEU A 130 -38.40 -13.81 -22.58
N CYS A 131 -38.80 -13.79 -21.33
CA CYS A 131 -40.17 -14.08 -20.93
C CYS A 131 -41.17 -13.10 -21.51
N VAL A 132 -40.89 -11.79 -21.50
CA VAL A 132 -41.77 -10.76 -22.10
C VAL A 132 -41.83 -10.94 -23.60
N LEU A 133 -40.73 -11.28 -24.28
CA LEU A 133 -40.67 -11.49 -25.72
C LEU A 133 -41.50 -12.72 -26.11
N LEU A 134 -41.43 -13.77 -25.34
CA LEU A 134 -42.19 -15.00 -25.51
C LEU A 134 -43.69 -14.77 -25.32
N GLU A 135 -44.08 -13.97 -24.30
CA GLU A 135 -45.47 -13.58 -24.09
C GLU A 135 -46.05 -12.82 -25.31
N VAL A 136 -45.30 -11.82 -25.82
CA VAL A 136 -45.73 -11.05 -26.99
C VAL A 136 -45.88 -11.91 -28.24
N LEU A 137 -44.95 -12.85 -28.47
CA LEU A 137 -45.00 -13.79 -29.56
C LEU A 137 -46.21 -14.75 -29.47
N LEU A 138 -46.45 -15.33 -28.29
CA LEU A 138 -47.60 -16.20 -28.06
C LEU A 138 -48.92 -15.46 -28.20
N ARG A 139 -49.04 -14.26 -27.66
CA ARG A 139 -50.23 -13.42 -27.75
C ARG A 139 -50.53 -13.03 -29.22
N ASN A 140 -49.51 -12.76 -30.03
CA ASN A 140 -49.70 -12.30 -31.40
C ASN A 140 -49.81 -13.45 -32.42
N SER A 141 -49.25 -14.65 -32.13
CA SER A 141 -49.24 -15.78 -33.04
C SER A 141 -50.32 -16.84 -32.74
N ILE A 142 -50.50 -17.22 -31.47
CA ILE A 142 -51.35 -18.35 -31.09
C ILE A 142 -52.72 -17.90 -30.56
N LEU A 143 -52.74 -16.89 -29.67
CA LEU A 143 -53.98 -16.43 -29.01
C LEU A 143 -54.87 -15.53 -29.91
N LYS A 144 -54.34 -15.05 -31.01
CA LYS A 144 -55.12 -14.27 -31.99
C LYS A 144 -56.04 -15.14 -32.88
N LYS A 145 -55.90 -16.48 -32.78
CA LYS A 145 -56.68 -17.46 -33.57
C LYS A 145 -57.84 -18.13 -32.82
N ILE A 146 -58.12 -17.67 -31.58
CA ILE A 146 -59.30 -18.18 -30.83
C ILE A 146 -60.37 -17.10 -30.94
N PRO A 147 -61.48 -17.34 -31.67
CA PRO A 147 -62.62 -16.44 -31.77
C PRO A 147 -63.36 -16.36 -30.43
#